data_dedba4b120ca1b56ba738509b959cdca
#
_entry.id   dedba4b120ca1b56ba738509b959cdca
#
_cell.length_a   1.000
_cell.length_b   1.000
_cell.length_c   1.000
_cell.angle_alpha   90.00
_cell.angle_beta   90.00
_cell.angle_gamma   90.00
#
_symmetry.space_group_name_H-M   'P 1'
#
loop_
_entity.id
_entity.type
_entity.pdbx_description
1 polymer ?
#
loop_
_entity_poly.entity_id
_entity_poly.type
_entity_poly.pdbx_seq_one_letter_code
_entity_poly.pdbx_strand_id
1 'polypeptide(L)'
;YSSAASDVYKRQLDERPCNFDFPSKIFNGEKYTIIRPEHLGQKKTPASYEFIRDFLLANIEKADAAVISIDTLLYGGLIPSRLHHLSEETVLERLMLLKELREKNPQVKLYAFQCIMRCPKYSSDDEEPDYYELYGKEIHHIGRLTHLEKLGMGDADELSELKAKVDPAALKDYLD
;
A
#
# COMPACT_ATOMS: atom_id res chain seq x y z
N TYR A 1 -38.53 -9.93 9.56
CA TYR A 1 -37.24 -9.27 9.38
C TYR A 1 -36.37 -10.24 8.56
N SER A 2 -36.24 -9.96 7.28
CA SER A 2 -35.19 -10.57 6.46
C SER A 2 -33.87 -9.99 6.95
N SER A 3 -33.08 -10.79 7.69
CA SER A 3 -31.68 -10.46 7.91
C SER A 3 -30.95 -10.76 6.62
N ALA A 4 -30.94 -9.79 5.70
CA ALA A 4 -29.97 -9.83 4.64
C ALA A 4 -28.59 -9.81 5.30
N ALA A 5 -27.81 -10.88 5.10
CA ALA A 5 -26.43 -10.87 5.50
C ALA A 5 -25.75 -9.70 4.81
N SER A 6 -25.14 -8.83 5.59
CA SER A 6 -24.48 -7.64 5.07
C SER A 6 -23.21 -8.11 4.37
N ASP A 7 -23.14 -7.99 3.05
CA ASP A 7 -21.96 -8.36 2.29
C ASP A 7 -20.88 -7.30 2.49
N VAL A 8 -19.87 -7.62 3.29
CA VAL A 8 -18.71 -6.76 3.51
C VAL A 8 -17.60 -7.16 2.54
N TYR A 9 -17.31 -6.26 1.64
CA TYR A 9 -16.23 -6.40 0.70
C TYR A 9 -14.92 -5.91 1.33
N LYS A 10 -13.99 -6.82 1.63
CA LYS A 10 -12.69 -6.48 2.19
C LYS A 10 -11.58 -6.77 1.19
N ARG A 11 -10.89 -5.72 0.78
CA ARG A 11 -9.68 -5.84 0.00
C ARG A 11 -8.46 -5.84 0.92
N GLN A 12 -7.53 -6.73 0.64
CA GLN A 12 -6.46 -7.04 1.54
C GLN A 12 -5.18 -6.33 1.11
N LEU A 13 -4.31 -6.06 2.09
CA LEU A 13 -3.10 -5.30 1.91
C LEU A 13 -2.07 -6.06 1.07
N ASP A 14 -1.98 -7.38 1.28
CA ASP A 14 -1.10 -8.31 0.58
C ASP A 14 -1.53 -9.78 0.82
N GLU A 15 -0.77 -10.73 0.27
CA GLU A 15 -1.01 -12.17 0.33
C GLU A 15 -0.75 -12.81 1.71
N ARG A 16 -0.17 -12.07 2.67
CA ARG A 16 0.15 -12.62 3.99
C ARG A 16 -1.12 -13.08 4.71
N PRO A 17 -1.10 -14.21 5.44
CA PRO A 17 -2.28 -14.78 6.08
C PRO A 17 -3.03 -13.80 6.99
N CYS A 18 -2.33 -12.92 7.70
CA CYS A 18 -2.95 -11.91 8.57
C CYS A 18 -3.80 -10.90 7.78
N ASN A 19 -3.42 -10.60 6.55
CA ASN A 19 -4.13 -9.68 5.68
C ASN A 19 -5.11 -10.41 4.75
N PHE A 20 -4.77 -11.61 4.31
CA PHE A 20 -5.53 -12.36 3.31
C PHE A 20 -6.55 -13.33 3.92
N ASP A 21 -6.15 -14.20 4.85
CA ASP A 21 -7.00 -15.27 5.39
C ASP A 21 -7.72 -14.90 6.68
N PHE A 22 -7.04 -14.25 7.62
CA PHE A 22 -7.58 -14.01 8.96
C PHE A 22 -8.86 -13.19 8.95
N PRO A 23 -9.02 -12.16 8.13
CA PRO A 23 -10.28 -11.44 8.06
C PRO A 23 -11.47 -12.32 7.74
N SER A 24 -11.31 -13.25 6.78
CA SER A 24 -12.38 -14.20 6.42
C SER A 24 -12.70 -15.19 7.53
N LYS A 25 -11.69 -15.55 8.34
CA LYS A 25 -11.86 -16.46 9.49
C LYS A 25 -12.48 -15.77 10.71
N ILE A 26 -12.17 -14.47 10.91
CA ILE A 26 -12.70 -13.66 12.03
C ILE A 26 -14.17 -13.35 11.81
N PHE A 27 -14.54 -12.97 10.59
CA PHE A 27 -15.91 -12.63 10.22
C PHE A 27 -16.68 -13.85 9.72
N ASN A 28 -16.65 -14.92 10.48
CA ASN A 28 -17.27 -16.18 10.11
C ASN A 28 -18.78 -16.04 9.86
N GLY A 29 -19.17 -16.43 8.72
CA GLY A 29 -20.36 -16.74 7.95
C GLY A 29 -21.78 -16.52 8.46
N GLU A 30 -22.05 -16.16 9.70
CA GLU A 30 -23.43 -15.97 10.17
C GLU A 30 -24.00 -14.57 9.92
N LYS A 31 -23.14 -13.56 9.83
CA LYS A 31 -23.57 -12.15 9.66
C LYS A 31 -23.02 -11.48 8.40
N TYR A 32 -21.92 -11.96 7.86
CA TYR A 32 -21.22 -11.32 6.75
C TYR A 32 -20.74 -12.36 5.74
N THR A 33 -20.95 -12.06 4.48
CA THR A 33 -20.28 -12.76 3.37
C THR A 33 -19.09 -11.89 2.94
N ILE A 34 -17.88 -12.48 2.89
CA ILE A 34 -16.69 -11.76 2.45
C ILE A 34 -16.35 -12.23 1.04
N ILE A 35 -16.41 -11.28 0.11
CA ILE A 35 -15.96 -11.47 -1.28
C ILE A 35 -14.56 -10.88 -1.39
N ARG A 36 -13.60 -11.69 -1.84
CA ARG A 36 -12.20 -11.29 -2.01
C ARG A 36 -11.63 -11.81 -3.32
N PRO A 37 -10.60 -11.17 -3.91
CA PRO A 37 -9.90 -11.73 -5.04
C PRO A 37 -9.22 -13.05 -4.64
N GLU A 38 -9.12 -13.98 -5.58
CA GLU A 38 -8.49 -15.28 -5.35
C GLU A 38 -6.98 -15.16 -5.15
N HIS A 39 -6.37 -14.22 -5.87
CA HIS A 39 -4.93 -13.98 -5.86
C HIS A 39 -4.62 -12.51 -5.70
N LEU A 40 -3.55 -12.24 -4.98
CA LEU A 40 -2.87 -10.93 -4.89
C LEU A 40 -1.42 -11.11 -5.34
N GLY A 41 -0.66 -10.01 -5.35
CA GLY A 41 0.78 -10.08 -5.55
C GLY A 41 1.48 -10.87 -4.45
N GLN A 42 2.73 -11.22 -4.67
CA GLN A 42 3.55 -11.96 -3.73
C GLN A 42 4.87 -11.22 -3.48
N LYS A 43 5.11 -10.82 -2.25
CA LYS A 43 6.29 -10.02 -1.86
C LYS A 43 6.50 -8.81 -2.80
N LYS A 44 7.63 -8.78 -3.51
CA LYS A 44 8.00 -7.74 -4.48
C LYS A 44 7.21 -7.81 -5.80
N THR A 45 6.53 -8.94 -6.09
CA THR A 45 5.73 -9.11 -7.32
C THR A 45 4.34 -8.51 -7.15
N PRO A 46 3.97 -7.45 -7.89
CA PRO A 46 2.67 -6.80 -7.73
C PRO A 46 1.52 -7.66 -8.28
N ALA A 47 0.34 -7.50 -7.72
CA ALA A 47 -0.89 -7.94 -8.36
C ALA A 47 -1.18 -7.09 -9.60
N SER A 48 -1.77 -7.69 -10.66
CA SER A 48 -2.19 -6.93 -11.84
C SER A 48 -3.28 -5.92 -11.47
N TYR A 49 -3.09 -4.68 -11.92
CA TYR A 49 -4.10 -3.63 -11.78
C TYR A 49 -5.41 -4.01 -12.48
N GLU A 50 -5.32 -4.54 -13.69
CA GLU A 50 -6.47 -4.94 -14.50
C GLU A 50 -7.30 -6.00 -13.76
N PHE A 51 -6.64 -7.03 -13.23
CA PHE A 51 -7.30 -8.06 -12.44
C PHE A 51 -8.04 -7.46 -11.23
N ILE A 52 -7.39 -6.54 -10.54
CA ILE A 52 -7.92 -5.86 -9.37
C ILE A 52 -9.12 -4.98 -9.73
N ARG A 53 -9.00 -4.19 -10.81
CA ARG A 53 -10.06 -3.34 -11.33
C ARG A 53 -11.28 -4.16 -11.73
N ASP A 54 -11.07 -5.18 -12.57
CA ASP A 54 -12.15 -6.01 -13.11
C ASP A 54 -12.88 -6.76 -12.00
N PHE A 55 -12.14 -7.24 -11.01
CA PHE A 55 -12.72 -7.86 -9.82
C PHE A 55 -13.59 -6.88 -9.01
N LEU A 56 -13.14 -5.63 -8.82
CA LEU A 56 -13.93 -4.60 -8.15
C LEU A 56 -15.21 -4.29 -8.92
N LEU A 57 -15.10 -4.03 -10.22
CA LEU A 57 -16.23 -3.70 -11.06
C LEU A 57 -17.28 -4.82 -11.12
N ALA A 58 -16.84 -6.09 -11.13
CA ALA A 58 -17.74 -7.23 -11.18
C ALA A 58 -18.50 -7.51 -9.89
N ASN A 59 -17.99 -7.04 -8.73
CA ASN A 59 -18.52 -7.44 -7.44
C ASN A 59 -19.06 -6.27 -6.59
N ILE A 60 -18.68 -5.03 -6.86
CA ILE A 60 -19.04 -3.88 -6.01
C ILE A 60 -20.55 -3.68 -5.89
N GLU A 61 -21.30 -3.87 -6.97
CA GLU A 61 -22.75 -3.66 -7.01
C GLU A 61 -23.50 -4.60 -6.04
N LYS A 62 -22.91 -5.78 -5.75
CA LYS A 62 -23.50 -6.80 -4.88
C LYS A 62 -23.14 -6.62 -3.41
N ALA A 63 -22.30 -5.64 -3.09
CA ALA A 63 -21.78 -5.45 -1.75
C ALA A 63 -22.51 -4.34 -1.00
N ASP A 64 -22.71 -4.49 0.30
CA ASP A 64 -23.15 -3.41 1.19
C ASP A 64 -22.02 -2.46 1.55
N ALA A 65 -20.79 -2.98 1.59
CA ALA A 65 -19.60 -2.19 1.88
C ALA A 65 -18.36 -2.76 1.18
N ALA A 66 -17.43 -1.88 0.82
CA ALA A 66 -16.12 -2.23 0.30
C ALA A 66 -15.02 -1.59 1.14
N VAL A 67 -14.03 -2.38 1.52
CA VAL A 67 -12.79 -1.91 2.18
C VAL A 67 -11.64 -2.07 1.21
N ILE A 68 -11.03 -0.97 0.81
CA ILE A 68 -10.04 -0.92 -0.28
C ILE A 68 -8.71 -0.44 0.27
N SER A 69 -7.66 -1.26 0.11
CA SER A 69 -6.28 -0.83 0.28
C SER A 69 -5.85 0.00 -0.92
N ILE A 70 -5.45 1.24 -0.69
CA ILE A 70 -4.91 2.13 -1.73
C ILE A 70 -3.58 1.57 -2.25
N ASP A 71 -2.73 1.06 -1.36
CA ASP A 71 -1.44 0.46 -1.75
C ASP A 71 -1.63 -0.70 -2.74
N THR A 72 -2.62 -1.56 -2.48
CA THR A 72 -2.92 -2.67 -3.39
C THR A 72 -3.59 -2.19 -4.68
N LEU A 73 -4.49 -1.22 -4.60
CA LEU A 73 -5.18 -0.69 -5.77
C LEU A 73 -4.22 -0.03 -6.75
N LEU A 74 -3.34 0.84 -6.26
CA LEU A 74 -2.47 1.64 -7.10
C LEU A 74 -1.23 0.86 -7.56
N TYR A 75 -0.63 0.11 -6.65
CA TYR A 75 0.70 -0.47 -6.83
C TYR A 75 0.70 -2.01 -6.87
N GLY A 76 -0.43 -2.66 -6.60
CA GLY A 76 -0.53 -4.12 -6.57
C GLY A 76 -0.13 -4.77 -5.24
N GLY A 77 0.16 -4.00 -4.19
CA GLY A 77 0.52 -4.50 -2.86
C GLY A 77 1.30 -3.52 -2.02
N LEU A 78 1.51 -3.86 -0.75
CA LEU A 78 2.23 -3.02 0.21
C LEU A 78 3.72 -2.90 -0.14
N ILE A 79 4.41 -4.02 -0.43
CA ILE A 79 5.82 -3.99 -0.81
C ILE A 79 5.99 -3.36 -2.20
N PRO A 80 5.19 -3.73 -3.24
CA PRO A 80 5.24 -3.04 -4.52
C PRO A 80 5.05 -1.53 -4.45
N SER A 81 4.31 -1.00 -3.48
CA SER A 81 4.15 0.46 -3.31
C SER A 81 5.45 1.19 -2.93
N ARG A 82 6.49 0.46 -2.53
CA ARG A 82 7.83 0.98 -2.21
C ARG A 82 8.82 0.81 -3.36
N LEU A 83 8.46 0.01 -4.36
CA LEU A 83 9.37 -0.44 -5.41
C LEU A 83 8.92 -0.02 -6.81
N HIS A 84 7.79 0.69 -6.89
CA HIS A 84 7.22 1.05 -8.20
C HIS A 84 8.00 2.20 -8.87
N HIS A 85 7.95 2.18 -10.20
CA HIS A 85 8.41 3.28 -11.04
C HIS A 85 7.26 3.79 -11.93
N LEU A 86 6.03 3.77 -11.40
CA LEU A 86 4.84 4.29 -12.11
C LEU A 86 4.91 5.81 -12.16
N SER A 87 4.49 6.37 -13.29
CA SER A 87 4.33 7.82 -13.42
C SER A 87 3.16 8.32 -12.57
N GLU A 88 3.22 9.59 -12.16
CA GLU A 88 2.12 10.25 -11.46
C GLU A 88 0.80 10.14 -12.23
N GLU A 89 0.84 10.30 -13.56
CA GLU A 89 -0.32 10.15 -14.43
C GLU A 89 -0.97 8.77 -14.30
N THR A 90 -0.16 7.71 -14.36
CA THR A 90 -0.65 6.32 -14.18
C THR A 90 -1.28 6.11 -12.80
N VAL A 91 -0.67 6.66 -11.75
CA VAL A 91 -1.18 6.57 -10.38
C VAL A 91 -2.52 7.30 -10.25
N LEU A 92 -2.63 8.50 -10.82
CA LEU A 92 -3.87 9.28 -10.84
C LEU A 92 -4.99 8.56 -11.63
N GLU A 93 -4.68 8.00 -12.80
CA GLU A 93 -5.64 7.20 -13.57
C GLU A 93 -6.20 6.03 -12.75
N ARG A 94 -5.33 5.29 -12.06
CA ARG A 94 -5.75 4.19 -11.19
C ARG A 94 -6.60 4.66 -10.02
N LEU A 95 -6.28 5.82 -9.45
CA LEU A 95 -7.03 6.41 -8.35
C LEU A 95 -8.45 6.82 -8.77
N MET A 96 -8.65 7.23 -10.04
CA MET A 96 -9.95 7.59 -10.58
C MET A 96 -10.96 6.44 -10.54
N LEU A 97 -10.51 5.19 -10.43
CA LEU A 97 -11.41 4.05 -10.22
C LEU A 97 -12.24 4.19 -8.94
N LEU A 98 -11.70 4.78 -7.87
CA LEU A 98 -12.47 5.01 -6.64
C LEU A 98 -13.65 5.96 -6.87
N LYS A 99 -13.44 7.00 -7.68
CA LYS A 99 -14.49 7.93 -8.06
C LYS A 99 -15.56 7.22 -8.90
N GLU A 100 -15.15 6.46 -9.89
CA GLU A 100 -16.05 5.66 -10.73
C GLU A 100 -16.90 4.69 -9.89
N LEU A 101 -16.27 3.95 -8.97
CA LEU A 101 -16.96 3.03 -8.06
C LEU A 101 -17.99 3.76 -7.19
N ARG A 102 -17.64 4.93 -6.67
CA ARG A 102 -18.55 5.76 -5.86
C ARG A 102 -19.73 6.27 -6.67
N GLU A 103 -19.49 6.81 -7.88
CA GLU A 103 -20.53 7.39 -8.73
C GLU A 103 -21.53 6.34 -9.22
N LYS A 104 -21.03 5.16 -9.60
CA LYS A 104 -21.88 4.07 -10.08
C LYS A 104 -22.61 3.31 -8.98
N ASN A 105 -22.07 3.32 -7.75
CA ASN A 105 -22.62 2.55 -6.62
C ASN A 105 -22.78 3.43 -5.36
N PRO A 106 -23.62 4.46 -5.39
CA PRO A 106 -23.77 5.40 -4.26
C PRO A 106 -24.30 4.76 -2.99
N GLN A 107 -24.99 3.61 -3.09
CA GLN A 107 -25.51 2.84 -1.98
C GLN A 107 -24.44 2.08 -1.19
N VAL A 108 -23.29 1.75 -1.82
CA VAL A 108 -22.23 0.97 -1.20
C VAL A 108 -21.37 1.87 -0.30
N LYS A 109 -21.08 1.42 0.91
CA LYS A 109 -20.15 2.12 1.82
C LYS A 109 -18.72 1.83 1.41
N LEU A 110 -18.00 2.83 0.92
CA LEU A 110 -16.60 2.70 0.57
C LEU A 110 -15.69 3.15 1.71
N TYR A 111 -14.81 2.28 2.16
CA TYR A 111 -13.74 2.55 3.12
C TYR A 111 -12.41 2.36 2.41
N ALA A 112 -11.66 3.42 2.25
CA ALA A 112 -10.31 3.38 1.69
C ALA A 112 -9.29 3.61 2.81
N PHE A 113 -8.20 2.88 2.78
CA PHE A 113 -7.08 3.06 3.70
C PHE A 113 -5.75 2.93 2.98
N GLN A 114 -4.75 3.60 3.51
CA GLN A 114 -3.37 3.55 3.02
C GLN A 114 -2.44 3.39 4.21
N CYS A 115 -1.35 2.63 4.03
CA CYS A 115 -0.34 2.49 5.04
C CYS A 115 0.66 3.64 4.99
N ILE A 116 0.97 4.21 6.15
CA ILE A 116 2.13 5.09 6.30
C ILE A 116 3.36 4.20 6.44
N MET A 117 4.24 4.26 5.44
CA MET A 117 5.41 3.41 5.39
C MET A 117 6.47 3.91 6.36
N ARG A 118 7.09 2.98 7.06
CA ARG A 118 8.26 3.26 7.90
C ARG A 118 9.53 3.24 7.05
N CYS A 119 10.53 3.99 7.47
CA CYS A 119 11.90 3.84 7.00
C CYS A 119 12.61 2.85 7.95
N PRO A 120 13.02 1.64 7.51
CA PRO A 120 13.67 0.65 8.38
C PRO A 120 15.04 1.09 8.88
N LYS A 121 15.39 0.68 10.12
CA LYS A 121 16.68 1.00 10.76
C LYS A 121 17.82 0.06 10.35
N TYR A 122 17.55 -0.93 9.52
CA TYR A 122 18.48 -1.97 9.14
C TYR A 122 18.71 -1.92 7.62
N SER A 123 19.81 -2.50 7.17
CA SER A 123 20.10 -2.70 5.76
C SER A 123 19.62 -4.09 5.35
N SER A 124 18.61 -4.14 4.52
CA SER A 124 18.08 -5.34 3.87
C SER A 124 17.14 -4.92 2.74
N ASP A 125 17.21 -5.59 1.63
CA ASP A 125 16.34 -5.38 0.47
C ASP A 125 15.09 -6.27 0.46
N ASP A 126 14.84 -7.05 1.50
CA ASP A 126 13.72 -8.02 1.54
C ASP A 126 12.35 -7.41 1.21
N GLU A 127 12.09 -6.20 1.71
CA GLU A 127 10.87 -5.42 1.49
C GLU A 127 11.16 -4.00 0.99
N GLU A 128 12.40 -3.74 0.57
CA GLU A 128 12.90 -2.44 0.16
C GLU A 128 13.56 -2.53 -1.24
N PRO A 129 13.89 -1.41 -1.88
CA PRO A 129 14.70 -1.40 -3.09
C PRO A 129 16.07 -2.08 -2.87
N ASP A 130 16.64 -2.65 -3.94
CA ASP A 130 17.88 -3.43 -3.86
C ASP A 130 19.07 -2.65 -3.26
N TYR A 131 19.15 -1.34 -3.50
CA TYR A 131 20.18 -0.48 -2.89
C TYR A 131 20.06 -0.35 -1.37
N TYR A 132 18.90 -0.71 -0.79
CA TYR A 132 18.70 -0.66 0.66
C TYR A 132 19.53 -1.69 1.42
N GLU A 133 19.95 -2.78 0.75
CA GLU A 133 20.92 -3.73 1.28
C GLU A 133 22.25 -3.05 1.65
N LEU A 134 22.68 -2.06 0.87
CA LEU A 134 23.92 -1.33 1.08
C LEU A 134 23.76 -0.10 1.97
N TYR A 135 22.70 0.67 1.78
CA TYR A 135 22.55 2.04 2.32
C TYR A 135 21.39 2.22 3.29
N GLY A 136 20.68 1.15 3.68
CA GLY A 136 19.46 1.27 4.47
C GLY A 136 19.63 2.01 5.80
N LYS A 137 20.71 1.73 6.53
CA LYS A 137 21.01 2.42 7.81
C LYS A 137 21.30 3.89 7.60
N GLU A 138 22.09 4.22 6.59
CA GLU A 138 22.45 5.59 6.23
C GLU A 138 21.21 6.37 5.79
N ILE A 139 20.37 5.81 4.93
CA ILE A 139 19.11 6.42 4.47
C ILE A 139 18.19 6.69 5.65
N HIS A 140 18.00 5.71 6.56
CA HIS A 140 17.23 5.91 7.78
C HIS A 140 17.79 7.05 8.63
N HIS A 141 19.11 7.11 8.79
CA HIS A 141 19.76 8.14 9.61
C HIS A 141 19.67 9.53 8.96
N ILE A 142 19.82 9.60 7.65
CA ILE A 142 19.60 10.83 6.87
C ILE A 142 18.16 11.35 7.09
N GLY A 143 17.17 10.48 6.98
CA GLY A 143 15.77 10.84 7.23
C GLY A 143 15.54 11.39 8.65
N ARG A 144 16.14 10.74 9.65
CA ARG A 144 16.09 11.19 11.06
C ARG A 144 16.75 12.56 11.24
N LEU A 145 17.96 12.76 10.74
CA LEU A 145 18.69 14.04 10.87
C LEU A 145 17.98 15.18 10.13
N THR A 146 17.47 14.91 8.92
CA THR A 146 16.66 15.88 8.17
C THR A 146 15.42 16.31 8.95
N HIS A 147 14.78 15.38 9.66
CA HIS A 147 13.66 15.72 10.53
C HIS A 147 14.07 16.57 11.74
N LEU A 148 15.18 16.21 12.40
CA LEU A 148 15.70 16.97 13.52
C LEU A 148 16.15 18.38 13.10
N GLU A 149 16.76 18.53 11.93
CA GLU A 149 17.14 19.84 11.36
C GLU A 149 15.91 20.75 11.20
N LYS A 150 14.80 20.23 10.66
CA LYS A 150 13.55 20.98 10.58
C LYS A 150 12.98 21.43 11.94
N LEU A 151 13.35 20.75 13.00
CA LEU A 151 12.97 21.09 14.38
C LEU A 151 14.01 21.99 15.08
N GLY A 152 15.08 22.38 14.39
CA GLY A 152 16.16 23.18 14.96
C GLY A 152 17.08 22.41 15.92
N MET A 153 17.07 21.08 15.87
CA MET A 153 17.84 20.18 16.71
C MET A 153 18.83 19.29 15.93
N GLY A 154 19.00 19.55 14.65
CA GLY A 154 19.83 18.75 13.76
C GLY A 154 21.29 19.19 13.75
N ASP A 155 22.17 18.27 13.30
CA ASP A 155 23.56 18.51 12.97
C ASP A 155 23.73 18.49 11.45
N ALA A 156 23.98 19.67 10.88
CA ALA A 156 24.09 19.83 9.43
C ALA A 156 25.38 19.19 8.87
N ASP A 157 26.45 19.17 9.67
CA ASP A 157 27.73 18.59 9.25
C ASP A 157 27.60 17.06 9.20
N GLU A 158 27.02 16.43 10.25
CA GLU A 158 26.73 14.99 10.27
C GLU A 158 25.81 14.59 9.10
N LEU A 159 24.77 15.38 8.84
CA LEU A 159 23.85 15.11 7.72
C LEU A 159 24.57 15.16 6.35
N SER A 160 25.47 16.12 6.18
CA SER A 160 26.26 16.26 4.94
C SER A 160 27.22 15.08 4.75
N GLU A 161 27.91 14.66 5.81
CA GLU A 161 28.81 13.50 5.78
C GLU A 161 28.07 12.18 5.47
N LEU A 162 26.88 12.01 6.02
CA LEU A 162 26.05 10.82 5.75
C LEU A 162 25.55 10.79 4.30
N LYS A 163 25.09 11.93 3.78
CA LYS A 163 24.66 12.03 2.38
C LYS A 163 25.80 11.69 1.41
N ALA A 164 27.05 12.04 1.75
CA ALA A 164 28.21 11.70 0.93
C ALA A 164 28.55 10.19 0.90
N LYS A 165 28.01 9.39 1.82
CA LYS A 165 28.22 7.93 1.88
C LYS A 165 27.20 7.14 1.07
N VAL A 166 26.10 7.74 0.67
CA VAL A 166 25.02 7.09 -0.08
C VAL A 166 25.13 7.48 -1.56
N ASP A 167 24.88 6.53 -2.44
CA ASP A 167 24.78 6.82 -3.87
C ASP A 167 23.71 7.89 -4.11
N PRO A 168 24.00 8.99 -4.81
CA PRO A 168 23.07 10.07 -5.03
C PRO A 168 21.78 9.65 -5.77
N ALA A 169 21.88 8.67 -6.68
CA ALA A 169 20.71 8.17 -7.40
C ALA A 169 19.81 7.34 -6.47
N ALA A 170 20.40 6.49 -5.63
CA ALA A 170 19.66 5.73 -4.62
C ALA A 170 18.97 6.65 -3.59
N LEU A 171 19.67 7.69 -3.15
CA LEU A 171 19.10 8.63 -2.19
C LEU A 171 17.96 9.45 -2.82
N LYS A 172 18.11 9.84 -4.08
CA LYS A 172 17.05 10.56 -4.81
C LYS A 172 15.82 9.69 -5.00
N ASP A 173 16.00 8.44 -5.45
CA ASP A 173 14.90 7.48 -5.67
C ASP A 173 14.10 7.21 -4.38
N TYR A 174 14.80 7.16 -3.23
CA TYR A 174 14.15 6.91 -1.93
C TYR A 174 13.39 8.12 -1.38
N LEU A 175 13.77 9.33 -1.74
CA LEU A 175 13.20 10.59 -1.21
C LEU A 175 12.09 11.17 -2.11
N ASP A 176 12.04 10.80 -3.39
CA ASP A 176 11.03 11.23 -4.36
C ASP A 176 9.75 10.38 -4.23
#